data_2613a77a0adede153fdd533777b397f3
#
_entry.id   2613a77a0adede153fdd533777b397f3
#
_cell.length_a   1.000
_cell.length_b   1.000
_cell.length_c   1.000
_cell.angle_alpha   90.00
_cell.angle_beta   90.00
_cell.angle_gamma   90.00
#
_symmetry.space_group_name_H-M   'P 1'
#
loop_
_entity.id
_entity.type
_entity.pdbx_description
1 polymer ?
#
loop_
_entity_poly.entity_id
_entity_poly.type
_entity_poly.pdbx_seq_one_letter_code
_entity_poly.pdbx_strand_id
1 'polypeptide(L)'
;KILGQPVIVENKPGAGGNIGVSAVAKAAPDGLTLGIATTASHGINPWLFKQLPYDPLKDFAPVTQMLRVPNVLVMNAETAQRLNINTLADLLTYAKANPGKLNYGSGGNGSAGHLAGELLKSQAGIFAVHIPYNGGAPAQLGLLSGQVDFNIDNLAAAAPNIRAGKLKALAVTSLDASASLPGV
;
A
#
# COMPACT_ATOMS: atom_id res chain seq x y z
N LYS A 1 -16.14 -20.39 -13.95
CA LYS A 1 -16.93 -21.58 -14.31
C LYS A 1 -16.80 -22.74 -13.30
N ILE A 2 -15.78 -22.72 -12.41
CA ILE A 2 -15.58 -23.79 -11.41
C ILE A 2 -16.70 -23.81 -10.39
N LEU A 3 -17.24 -22.66 -10.00
CA LEU A 3 -18.30 -22.56 -9.00
C LEU A 3 -19.72 -22.70 -9.58
N GLY A 4 -19.88 -22.80 -10.90
CA GLY A 4 -21.17 -22.92 -11.57
C GLY A 4 -22.10 -21.70 -11.45
N GLN A 5 -21.63 -20.62 -10.82
CA GLN A 5 -22.39 -19.39 -10.60
C GLN A 5 -21.51 -18.14 -10.77
N PRO A 6 -22.08 -16.97 -11.08
CA PRO A 6 -21.31 -15.73 -11.16
C PRO A 6 -20.80 -15.30 -9.80
N VAL A 7 -19.59 -14.73 -9.79
CA VAL A 7 -19.02 -14.06 -8.61
C VAL A 7 -18.98 -12.56 -8.90
N ILE A 8 -19.61 -11.77 -8.04
CA ILE A 8 -19.65 -10.32 -8.15
C ILE A 8 -18.58 -9.75 -7.23
N VAL A 9 -17.72 -8.87 -7.78
CA VAL A 9 -16.72 -8.16 -7.01
C VAL A 9 -17.25 -6.78 -6.63
N GLU A 10 -17.36 -6.54 -5.31
CA GLU A 10 -17.73 -5.23 -4.77
C GLU A 10 -16.51 -4.56 -4.14
N ASN A 11 -16.16 -3.36 -4.60
CA ASN A 11 -15.11 -2.55 -4.01
C ASN A 11 -15.70 -1.56 -3.00
N LYS A 12 -15.39 -1.75 -1.70
CA LYS A 12 -15.82 -0.88 -0.60
C LYS A 12 -14.59 -0.21 0.03
N PRO A 13 -14.06 0.87 -0.58
CA PRO A 13 -12.87 1.55 -0.10
C PRO A 13 -13.13 2.37 1.16
N GLY A 14 -12.03 2.74 1.85
CA GLY A 14 -12.05 3.69 2.96
C GLY A 14 -11.59 3.09 4.29
N ALA A 15 -11.20 3.99 5.21
CA ALA A 15 -10.73 3.68 6.55
C ALA A 15 -9.65 2.58 6.61
N GLY A 16 -8.66 2.61 5.68
CA GLY A 16 -7.61 1.59 5.62
C GLY A 16 -8.11 0.17 5.31
N GLY A 17 -9.29 0.03 4.65
CA GLY A 17 -9.92 -1.25 4.33
C GLY A 17 -11.01 -1.69 5.34
N ASN A 18 -11.16 -1.00 6.46
CA ASN A 18 -12.09 -1.38 7.52
C ASN A 18 -13.55 -1.40 7.06
N ILE A 19 -13.93 -0.54 6.10
CA ILE A 19 -15.32 -0.49 5.57
C ILE A 19 -15.65 -1.80 4.86
N GLY A 20 -14.79 -2.27 3.96
CA GLY A 20 -14.99 -3.52 3.23
C GLY A 20 -15.00 -4.73 4.16
N VAL A 21 -14.04 -4.79 5.08
CA VAL A 21 -13.93 -5.90 6.04
C VAL A 21 -15.12 -5.94 7.00
N SER A 22 -15.60 -4.79 7.49
CA SER A 22 -16.81 -4.72 8.31
C SER A 22 -18.05 -5.19 7.58
N ALA A 23 -18.15 -4.96 6.27
CA ALA A 23 -19.28 -5.47 5.48
C ALA A 23 -19.29 -7.01 5.42
N VAL A 24 -18.10 -7.62 5.33
CA VAL A 24 -17.98 -9.11 5.37
C VAL A 24 -18.32 -9.63 6.77
N ALA A 25 -17.80 -9.02 7.83
CA ALA A 25 -18.07 -9.42 9.21
C ALA A 25 -19.57 -9.41 9.57
N LYS A 26 -20.34 -8.50 8.94
CA LYS A 26 -21.79 -8.35 9.16
C LYS A 26 -22.66 -9.13 8.19
N ALA A 27 -22.06 -9.78 7.20
CA ALA A 27 -22.80 -10.60 6.25
C ALA A 27 -23.31 -11.90 6.90
N ALA A 28 -24.31 -12.52 6.28
CA ALA A 28 -24.78 -13.84 6.70
C ALA A 28 -23.64 -14.87 6.62
N PRO A 29 -23.47 -15.76 7.62
CA PRO A 29 -22.40 -16.75 7.62
C PRO A 29 -22.75 -17.98 6.76
N ASP A 30 -23.23 -17.75 5.55
CA ASP A 30 -23.68 -18.76 4.58
C ASP A 30 -22.59 -19.17 3.57
N GLY A 31 -21.39 -18.56 3.67
CA GLY A 31 -20.27 -18.82 2.78
C GLY A 31 -20.38 -18.13 1.42
N LEU A 32 -21.38 -17.30 1.17
CA LEU A 32 -21.59 -16.61 -0.10
C LEU A 32 -20.92 -15.22 -0.12
N THR A 33 -20.58 -14.66 1.04
CA THR A 33 -19.83 -13.41 1.14
C THR A 33 -18.41 -13.68 1.57
N LEU A 34 -17.46 -13.40 0.67
CA LEU A 34 -16.03 -13.58 0.91
C LEU A 34 -15.34 -12.22 0.94
N GLY A 35 -14.28 -12.10 1.71
CA GLY A 35 -13.46 -10.89 1.78
C GLY A 35 -11.97 -11.19 1.77
N ILE A 36 -11.18 -10.17 1.43
CA ILE A 36 -9.73 -10.25 1.50
C ILE A 36 -9.27 -9.67 2.83
N ALA A 37 -8.76 -10.53 3.72
CA ALA A 37 -8.02 -10.12 4.89
C ALA A 37 -6.63 -9.65 4.49
N THR A 38 -6.25 -8.46 4.90
CA THR A 38 -4.94 -7.86 4.59
C THR A 38 -4.13 -7.65 5.86
N THR A 39 -2.82 -7.43 5.71
CA THR A 39 -1.96 -6.98 6.81
C THR A 39 -2.53 -5.73 7.49
N ALA A 40 -3.12 -4.81 6.72
CA ALA A 40 -3.74 -3.60 7.28
C ALA A 40 -4.94 -3.96 8.18
N SER A 41 -5.95 -4.63 7.65
CA SER A 41 -7.22 -4.85 8.33
C SER A 41 -7.14 -5.80 9.52
N HIS A 42 -6.25 -6.81 9.48
CA HIS A 42 -6.15 -7.84 10.53
C HIS A 42 -4.86 -7.75 11.36
N GLY A 43 -3.80 -7.12 10.85
CA GLY A 43 -2.53 -7.00 11.57
C GLY A 43 -2.27 -5.61 12.17
N ILE A 44 -2.61 -4.54 11.46
CA ILE A 44 -2.28 -3.15 11.86
C ILE A 44 -3.45 -2.46 12.55
N ASN A 45 -4.63 -2.48 11.92
CA ASN A 45 -5.78 -1.70 12.35
C ASN A 45 -6.29 -2.04 13.76
N PRO A 46 -6.19 -3.30 14.24
CA PRO A 46 -6.52 -3.63 15.63
C PRO A 46 -5.72 -2.84 16.68
N TRP A 47 -4.51 -2.41 16.34
CA TRP A 47 -3.62 -1.65 17.24
C TRP A 47 -3.65 -0.15 16.98
N LEU A 48 -4.09 0.26 15.79
CA LEU A 48 -4.09 1.67 15.39
C LEU A 48 -5.41 2.38 15.73
N PHE A 49 -6.55 1.70 15.58
CA PHE A 49 -7.87 2.30 15.81
C PHE A 49 -8.39 1.95 17.20
N LYS A 50 -8.87 2.95 17.94
CA LYS A 50 -9.47 2.75 19.27
C LYS A 50 -10.71 1.85 19.24
N GLN A 51 -11.46 1.90 18.14
CA GLN A 51 -12.65 1.08 17.92
C GLN A 51 -12.66 0.57 16.49
N LEU A 52 -12.73 -0.73 16.32
CA LEU A 52 -12.97 -1.37 15.04
C LEU A 52 -14.43 -1.84 14.98
N PRO A 53 -15.06 -1.76 13.80
CA PRO A 53 -16.44 -2.25 13.62
C PRO A 53 -16.52 -3.77 13.46
N TYR A 54 -15.45 -4.51 13.77
CA TYR A 54 -15.33 -5.98 13.70
C TYR A 54 -14.22 -6.47 14.64
N ASP A 55 -14.32 -7.73 15.06
CA ASP A 55 -13.23 -8.46 15.72
C ASP A 55 -12.45 -9.26 14.66
N PRO A 56 -11.14 -8.97 14.46
CA PRO A 56 -10.35 -9.59 13.39
C PRO A 56 -10.15 -11.09 13.53
N LEU A 57 -10.38 -11.65 14.72
CA LEU A 57 -10.20 -13.07 14.99
C LEU A 57 -11.53 -13.84 15.10
N LYS A 58 -12.60 -13.20 15.60
CA LYS A 58 -13.84 -13.90 15.94
C LYS A 58 -14.91 -13.77 14.85
N ASP A 59 -14.91 -12.68 14.07
CA ASP A 59 -15.97 -12.38 13.12
C ASP A 59 -15.73 -13.02 11.74
N PHE A 60 -14.66 -13.81 11.58
CA PHE A 60 -14.28 -14.38 10.29
C PHE A 60 -13.90 -15.86 10.38
N ALA A 61 -14.26 -16.61 9.35
CA ALA A 61 -13.77 -17.96 9.11
C ALA A 61 -12.65 -17.90 8.03
N PRO A 62 -11.37 -18.11 8.38
CA PRO A 62 -10.29 -18.06 7.40
C PRO A 62 -10.37 -19.24 6.43
N VAL A 63 -10.24 -18.96 5.13
CA VAL A 63 -10.31 -19.96 4.07
C VAL A 63 -8.90 -20.39 3.64
N THR A 64 -8.09 -19.46 3.14
CA THR A 64 -6.73 -19.74 2.69
C THR A 64 -5.92 -18.47 2.51
N GLN A 65 -4.59 -18.60 2.54
CA GLN A 65 -3.69 -17.53 2.10
C GLN A 65 -3.62 -17.51 0.57
N MET A 66 -4.12 -16.44 -0.04
CA MET A 66 -4.15 -16.33 -1.50
C MET A 66 -2.77 -16.02 -2.10
N LEU A 67 -2.02 -15.07 -1.49
CA LEU A 67 -0.74 -14.61 -2.01
C LEU A 67 0.05 -13.84 -0.94
N ARG A 68 1.34 -13.64 -1.21
CA ARG A 68 2.21 -12.68 -0.52
C ARG A 68 2.75 -11.73 -1.56
N VAL A 69 2.62 -10.44 -1.32
CA VAL A 69 3.12 -9.39 -2.22
C VAL A 69 3.98 -8.44 -1.41
N PRO A 70 5.25 -8.25 -1.76
CA PRO A 70 6.06 -7.21 -1.15
C PRO A 70 5.56 -5.85 -1.60
N ASN A 71 5.87 -4.81 -0.83
CA ASN A 71 5.75 -3.45 -1.28
C ASN A 71 7.03 -3.00 -1.98
N VAL A 72 6.90 -1.98 -2.80
CA VAL A 72 8.00 -1.31 -3.49
C VAL A 72 7.96 0.18 -3.21
N LEU A 73 9.10 0.75 -2.87
CA LEU A 73 9.28 2.20 -2.79
C LEU A 73 9.44 2.72 -4.21
N VAL A 74 8.48 3.51 -4.64
CA VAL A 74 8.42 4.08 -5.99
C VAL A 74 8.31 5.60 -5.94
N MET A 75 8.97 6.26 -6.86
CA MET A 75 8.85 7.69 -7.11
C MET A 75 8.18 7.97 -8.45
N ASN A 76 7.54 9.12 -8.58
CA ASN A 76 7.23 9.69 -9.89
C ASN A 76 8.54 9.85 -10.69
N ALA A 77 8.58 9.35 -11.93
CA ALA A 77 9.83 9.29 -12.70
C ALA A 77 10.38 10.69 -13.05
N GLU A 78 9.50 11.65 -13.36
CA GLU A 78 9.89 13.03 -13.66
C GLU A 78 10.43 13.72 -12.40
N THR A 79 9.78 13.52 -11.25
CA THR A 79 10.26 14.03 -9.97
C THR A 79 11.60 13.42 -9.61
N ALA A 80 11.79 12.12 -9.77
CA ALA A 80 13.06 11.45 -9.52
C ALA A 80 14.18 12.02 -10.40
N GLN A 81 13.91 12.23 -11.68
CA GLN A 81 14.86 12.85 -12.62
C GLN A 81 15.19 14.30 -12.24
N ARG A 82 14.18 15.12 -11.96
CA ARG A 82 14.35 16.54 -11.58
C ARG A 82 15.17 16.70 -10.31
N LEU A 83 15.02 15.79 -9.35
CA LEU A 83 15.74 15.83 -8.07
C LEU A 83 17.03 15.01 -8.08
N ASN A 84 17.40 14.40 -9.21
CA ASN A 84 18.53 13.50 -9.38
C ASN A 84 18.57 12.35 -8.36
N ILE A 85 17.37 11.78 -8.09
CA ILE A 85 17.20 10.64 -7.17
C ILE A 85 17.17 9.35 -7.99
N ASN A 86 18.22 8.55 -7.88
CA ASN A 86 18.40 7.32 -8.65
C ASN A 86 18.31 6.06 -7.79
N THR A 87 18.61 6.18 -6.52
CA THR A 87 18.69 5.10 -5.53
C THR A 87 17.95 5.47 -4.25
N LEU A 88 17.74 4.50 -3.37
CA LEU A 88 17.25 4.74 -2.02
C LEU A 88 18.18 5.70 -1.25
N ALA A 89 19.51 5.54 -1.41
CA ALA A 89 20.48 6.41 -0.76
C ALA A 89 20.34 7.88 -1.18
N ASP A 90 20.09 8.13 -2.46
CA ASP A 90 19.84 9.49 -2.97
C ASP A 90 18.56 10.08 -2.36
N LEU A 91 17.47 9.29 -2.29
CA LEU A 91 16.22 9.72 -1.66
C LEU A 91 16.45 10.13 -0.20
N LEU A 92 17.15 9.28 0.56
CA LEU A 92 17.42 9.54 1.97
C LEU A 92 18.33 10.77 2.15
N THR A 93 19.33 10.92 1.30
CA THR A 93 20.22 12.09 1.30
C THR A 93 19.44 13.37 1.02
N TYR A 94 18.60 13.35 -0.02
CA TYR A 94 17.76 14.49 -0.37
C TYR A 94 16.79 14.84 0.77
N ALA A 95 16.09 13.83 1.32
CA ALA A 95 15.09 14.04 2.37
C ALA A 95 15.71 14.60 3.67
N LYS A 96 16.93 14.18 4.03
CA LYS A 96 17.69 14.73 5.17
C LYS A 96 18.10 16.18 4.96
N ALA A 97 18.55 16.52 3.76
CA ALA A 97 18.92 17.89 3.41
C ALA A 97 17.72 18.83 3.24
N ASN A 98 16.54 18.28 2.97
CA ASN A 98 15.31 19.03 2.65
C ASN A 98 14.11 18.51 3.46
N PRO A 99 14.10 18.63 4.78
CA PRO A 99 13.02 18.08 5.62
C PRO A 99 11.67 18.71 5.24
N GLY A 100 10.64 17.84 5.04
CA GLY A 100 9.28 18.24 4.70
C GLY A 100 9.06 18.69 3.25
N LYS A 101 10.07 18.63 2.39
CA LYS A 101 9.92 18.97 0.96
C LYS A 101 9.37 17.84 0.12
N LEU A 102 9.48 16.60 0.59
CA LEU A 102 8.88 15.44 -0.06
C LEU A 102 7.54 15.09 0.58
N ASN A 103 6.60 14.71 -0.28
CA ASN A 103 5.30 14.14 0.13
C ASN A 103 5.24 12.68 -0.27
N TYR A 104 4.58 11.85 0.54
CA TYR A 104 4.29 10.49 0.14
C TYR A 104 2.80 10.15 0.25
N GLY A 105 2.33 9.39 -0.71
CA GLY A 105 0.95 8.93 -0.76
C GLY A 105 0.80 7.52 -0.17
N SER A 106 -0.39 7.22 0.33
CA SER A 106 -0.77 5.87 0.75
C SER A 106 -2.24 5.60 0.49
N GLY A 107 -2.65 4.34 0.59
CA GLY A 107 -4.05 3.93 0.50
C GLY A 107 -4.92 4.35 1.69
N GLY A 108 -4.44 5.26 2.54
CA GLY A 108 -5.12 5.79 3.72
C GLY A 108 -4.42 5.42 5.02
N ASN A 109 -4.88 6.04 6.10
CA ASN A 109 -4.36 5.78 7.44
C ASN A 109 -4.57 4.30 7.81
N GLY A 110 -3.50 3.67 8.32
CA GLY A 110 -3.50 2.23 8.66
C GLY A 110 -3.21 1.31 7.48
N SER A 111 -3.09 1.81 6.24
CA SER A 111 -2.64 0.98 5.11
C SER A 111 -1.19 0.54 5.29
N ALA A 112 -0.81 -0.57 4.63
CA ALA A 112 0.56 -1.06 4.65
C ALA A 112 1.57 -0.01 4.15
N GLY A 113 1.22 0.75 3.10
CA GLY A 113 2.04 1.85 2.56
C GLY A 113 2.22 3.00 3.55
N HIS A 114 1.17 3.34 4.34
CA HIS A 114 1.29 4.33 5.40
C HIS A 114 2.31 3.89 6.46
N LEU A 115 2.12 2.69 7.03
CA LEU A 115 3.02 2.20 8.10
C LEU A 115 4.45 2.02 7.60
N ALA A 116 4.64 1.52 6.37
CA ALA A 116 5.95 1.39 5.77
C ALA A 116 6.63 2.76 5.58
N GLY A 117 5.87 3.79 5.19
CA GLY A 117 6.34 5.17 5.09
C GLY A 117 6.77 5.74 6.44
N GLU A 118 5.94 5.55 7.47
CA GLU A 118 6.29 6.03 8.84
C GLU A 118 7.50 5.26 9.40
N LEU A 119 7.61 3.97 9.14
CA LEU A 119 8.77 3.18 9.54
C LEU A 119 10.05 3.67 8.84
N LEU A 120 9.99 3.91 7.52
CA LEU A 120 11.11 4.49 6.77
C LEU A 120 11.54 5.84 7.36
N LYS A 121 10.58 6.72 7.63
CA LYS A 121 10.84 8.04 8.26
C LYS A 121 11.55 7.89 9.60
N SER A 122 11.03 7.02 10.46
CA SER A 122 11.55 6.78 11.80
C SER A 122 12.97 6.18 11.75
N GLN A 123 13.18 5.13 10.95
CA GLN A 123 14.48 4.45 10.89
C GLN A 123 15.56 5.26 10.20
N ALA A 124 15.21 6.01 9.15
CA ALA A 124 16.16 6.81 8.41
C ALA A 124 16.37 8.21 8.97
N GLY A 125 15.58 8.64 9.96
CA GLY A 125 15.63 9.99 10.52
C GLY A 125 15.30 11.06 9.49
N ILE A 126 14.29 10.83 8.65
CA ILE A 126 13.82 11.77 7.62
C ILE A 126 12.41 12.28 7.93
N PHE A 127 12.07 13.42 7.35
CA PHE A 127 10.72 13.97 7.42
C PHE A 127 10.13 14.13 6.03
N ALA A 128 9.00 13.45 5.78
CA ALA A 128 8.16 13.60 4.60
C ALA A 128 6.70 13.70 5.03
N VAL A 129 5.90 14.46 4.28
CA VAL A 129 4.49 14.68 4.60
C VAL A 129 3.65 13.54 4.05
N HIS A 130 2.82 12.94 4.89
CA HIS A 130 1.90 11.88 4.47
C HIS A 130 0.61 12.45 3.88
N ILE A 131 0.22 11.99 2.70
CA ILE A 131 -1.03 12.33 2.02
C ILE A 131 -1.87 11.05 1.88
N PRO A 132 -2.90 10.86 2.73
CA PRO A 132 -3.77 9.68 2.66
C PRO A 132 -4.78 9.79 1.52
N TYR A 133 -4.93 8.71 0.75
CA TYR A 133 -5.95 8.54 -0.29
C TYR A 133 -6.98 7.47 0.12
N ASN A 134 -8.11 7.43 -0.57
CA ASN A 134 -9.15 6.41 -0.35
C ASN A 134 -8.84 5.12 -1.14
N GLY A 135 -7.71 4.47 -0.84
CA GLY A 135 -7.28 3.23 -1.46
C GLY A 135 -6.00 3.37 -2.30
N GLY A 136 -5.42 2.23 -2.69
CA GLY A 136 -4.15 2.18 -3.42
C GLY A 136 -4.24 2.78 -4.83
N ALA A 137 -5.32 2.54 -5.56
CA ALA A 137 -5.47 3.05 -6.93
C ALA A 137 -5.49 4.59 -6.99
N PRO A 138 -6.28 5.32 -6.15
CA PRO A 138 -6.18 6.78 -6.07
C PRO A 138 -4.80 7.27 -5.63
N ALA A 139 -4.13 6.59 -4.69
CA ALA A 139 -2.77 6.95 -4.28
C ALA A 139 -1.76 6.83 -5.44
N GLN A 140 -1.89 5.77 -6.24
CA GLN A 140 -1.03 5.57 -7.42
C GLN A 140 -1.30 6.62 -8.49
N LEU A 141 -2.56 7.02 -8.71
CA LEU A 141 -2.89 8.13 -9.61
C LEU A 141 -2.30 9.46 -9.12
N GLY A 142 -2.37 9.72 -7.80
CA GLY A 142 -1.72 10.89 -7.19
C GLY A 142 -0.21 10.92 -7.43
N LEU A 143 0.45 9.74 -7.34
CA LEU A 143 1.87 9.62 -7.65
C LEU A 143 2.16 9.84 -9.14
N LEU A 144 1.38 9.23 -10.03
CA LEU A 144 1.55 9.38 -11.47
C LEU A 144 1.33 10.81 -11.96
N SER A 145 0.44 11.56 -11.31
CA SER A 145 0.17 12.97 -11.62
C SER A 145 1.12 13.96 -10.93
N GLY A 146 2.08 13.48 -10.13
CA GLY A 146 3.01 14.33 -9.41
C GLY A 146 2.42 15.09 -8.21
N GLN A 147 1.22 14.72 -7.74
CA GLN A 147 0.63 15.28 -6.50
C GLN A 147 1.41 14.86 -5.26
N VAL A 148 2.02 13.69 -5.30
CA VAL A 148 2.97 13.21 -4.30
C VAL A 148 4.24 12.74 -4.99
N ASP A 149 5.35 12.74 -4.25
CA ASP A 149 6.68 12.48 -4.81
C ASP A 149 7.01 10.98 -4.82
N PHE A 150 6.57 10.25 -3.80
CA PHE A 150 6.80 8.81 -3.68
C PHE A 150 5.66 8.08 -2.96
N ASN A 151 5.58 6.77 -3.17
CA ASN A 151 4.72 5.84 -2.43
C ASN A 151 5.53 4.62 -2.01
N ILE A 152 5.08 3.94 -0.95
CA ILE A 152 5.43 2.54 -0.72
C ILE A 152 4.20 1.73 -1.08
N ASP A 153 4.17 1.22 -2.30
CA ASP A 153 2.99 0.66 -2.95
C ASP A 153 3.10 -0.87 -3.08
N ASN A 154 1.99 -1.52 -3.32
CA ASN A 154 1.96 -2.94 -3.66
C ASN A 154 2.72 -3.18 -4.96
N LEU A 155 3.72 -4.08 -4.93
CA LEU A 155 4.58 -4.35 -6.08
C LEU A 155 3.79 -4.76 -7.32
N ALA A 156 2.78 -5.63 -7.17
CA ALA A 156 1.99 -6.11 -8.31
C ALA A 156 1.18 -4.97 -8.97
N ALA A 157 0.70 -4.01 -8.17
CA ALA A 157 -0.02 -2.84 -8.66
C ALA A 157 0.92 -1.82 -9.35
N ALA A 158 2.11 -1.60 -8.80
CA ALA A 158 3.07 -0.63 -9.31
C ALA A 158 3.84 -1.12 -10.55
N ALA A 159 4.04 -2.43 -10.68
CA ALA A 159 4.90 -3.04 -11.71
C ALA A 159 4.59 -2.61 -13.16
N PRO A 160 3.34 -2.50 -13.61
CA PRO A 160 3.04 -2.02 -14.97
C PRO A 160 3.58 -0.61 -15.24
N ASN A 161 3.44 0.31 -14.27
CA ASN A 161 3.89 1.69 -14.39
C ASN A 161 5.42 1.82 -14.25
N ILE A 162 6.05 0.94 -13.48
CA ILE A 162 7.51 0.85 -13.40
C ILE A 162 8.07 0.38 -14.75
N ARG A 163 7.51 -0.69 -15.34
CA ARG A 163 7.93 -1.19 -16.67
C ARG A 163 7.69 -0.17 -17.79
N ALA A 164 6.65 0.65 -17.67
CA ALA A 164 6.36 1.73 -18.60
C ALA A 164 7.24 2.99 -18.40
N GLY A 165 8.16 2.97 -17.41
CA GLY A 165 9.03 4.11 -17.11
C GLY A 165 8.33 5.31 -16.47
N LYS A 166 7.06 5.19 -16.09
CA LYS A 166 6.30 6.27 -15.43
C LYS A 166 6.62 6.38 -13.95
N LEU A 167 7.00 5.27 -13.33
CA LEU A 167 7.45 5.21 -11.94
C LEU A 167 8.87 4.65 -11.89
N LYS A 168 9.68 5.20 -11.00
CA LYS A 168 11.02 4.72 -10.68
C LYS A 168 10.97 3.93 -9.38
N ALA A 169 11.33 2.65 -9.43
CA ALA A 169 11.48 1.82 -8.25
C ALA A 169 12.86 2.08 -7.61
N LEU A 170 12.90 2.20 -6.28
CA LEU A 170 14.13 2.47 -5.52
C LEU A 170 14.49 1.33 -4.56
N ALA A 171 13.51 0.60 -4.04
CA ALA A 171 13.72 -0.51 -3.13
C ALA A 171 12.45 -1.36 -3.01
N VAL A 172 12.60 -2.62 -2.60
CA VAL A 172 11.49 -3.50 -2.21
C VAL A 172 11.54 -3.78 -0.70
N THR A 173 10.40 -4.14 -0.12
CA THR A 173 10.32 -4.44 1.33
C THR A 173 10.61 -5.90 1.67
N SER A 174 10.94 -6.74 0.70
CA SER A 174 11.46 -8.09 0.91
C SER A 174 12.96 -8.07 1.18
N LEU A 175 13.47 -9.08 1.90
CA LEU A 175 14.91 -9.26 2.13
C LEU A 175 15.64 -9.61 0.83
N ASP A 176 14.97 -10.38 -0.02
CA ASP A 176 15.51 -10.80 -1.31
C ASP A 176 14.98 -9.92 -2.44
N ALA A 177 15.78 -9.77 -3.49
CA ALA A 177 15.37 -9.10 -4.72
C ALA A 177 14.14 -9.78 -5.32
N SER A 178 13.21 -8.98 -5.84
CA SER A 178 12.00 -9.52 -6.46
C SER A 178 12.27 -9.98 -7.90
N ALA A 179 11.94 -11.24 -8.22
CA ALA A 179 12.00 -11.73 -9.59
C ALA A 179 11.14 -10.90 -10.58
N SER A 180 10.12 -10.21 -10.07
CA SER A 180 9.25 -9.34 -10.87
C SER A 180 9.89 -7.99 -11.21
N LEU A 181 10.96 -7.60 -10.50
CA LEU A 181 11.73 -6.36 -10.70
C LEU A 181 13.22 -6.65 -10.56
N PRO A 182 13.86 -7.28 -11.55
CA PRO A 182 15.30 -7.52 -11.51
C PRO A 182 16.06 -6.20 -11.40
N GLY A 183 16.99 -6.11 -10.42
CA GLY A 183 17.83 -4.94 -10.21
C GLY A 183 17.31 -3.89 -9.23
N VAL A 184 16.22 -4.19 -8.51
CA VAL A 184 15.67 -3.34 -7.43
C VAL A 184 15.72 -4.10 -6.10
#